data_f6fa3da0a21597979ad2937e0a6f6996
#
_entry.id   f6fa3da0a21597979ad2937e0a6f6996
#
_cell.length_a   1.000
_cell.length_b   1.000
_cell.length_c   1.000
_cell.angle_alpha   90.00
_cell.angle_beta   90.00
_cell.angle_gamma   90.00
#
_symmetry.space_group_name_H-M   'P 1'
#
loop_
_entity.id
_entity.type
_entity.pdbx_description
1 polymer ?
#
loop_
_entity_poly.entity_id
_entity_poly.type
_entity_poly.pdbx_seq_one_letter_code
_entity_poly.pdbx_strand_id
1 'polypeptide(L)'
;MQDAMTAVEIYTRNYCYYCESAKELLNRKGISFTEIDITGRPERRLEMVNRATGRATVPQIFIGATHVGGRDDLYALEAAGRLEHLFAAGAFSGPQEGATGIESGAREKRTSREHAA
;
A
#
# COMPACT_ATOMS: atom_id res chain seq x y z
N MET A 1 7.00 -4.34 15.25
CA MET A 1 6.86 -3.62 15.36
C MET A 1 6.51 -2.41 14.72
N GLN A 2 7.23 -1.57 14.44
CA GLN A 2 6.87 -0.45 13.78
C GLN A 2 6.31 -0.75 12.49
N ASP A 3 6.57 -1.88 12.01
CA ASP A 3 6.06 -2.22 10.73
C ASP A 3 4.58 -2.14 10.70
N ALA A 4 3.96 -2.43 11.75
CA ALA A 4 2.54 -2.42 11.75
C ALA A 4 1.99 -1.04 11.52
N MET A 5 2.73 -0.05 11.90
CA MET A 5 2.25 1.27 11.72
C MET A 5 2.32 1.74 10.32
N THR A 6 3.17 1.15 9.54
CA THR A 6 3.28 1.55 8.17
C THR A 6 2.78 0.48 7.25
N ALA A 7 1.85 -0.34 7.72
CA ALA A 7 1.35 -1.41 6.89
C ALA A 7 0.69 -0.85 5.64
N VAL A 8 1.00 -1.45 4.52
CA VAL A 8 0.43 -1.06 3.26
C VAL A 8 -0.48 -2.18 2.79
N GLU A 9 -1.70 -1.86 2.43
CA GLU A 9 -2.64 -2.85 1.95
C GLU A 9 -3.15 -2.42 0.59
N ILE A 10 -3.31 -3.36 -0.31
CA ILE A 10 -3.80 -3.04 -1.63
C ILE A 10 -4.88 -4.05 -2.01
N TYR A 11 -6.06 -3.57 -2.33
CA TYR A 11 -7.15 -4.42 -2.78
C TYR A 11 -7.05 -4.55 -4.29
N THR A 12 -7.11 -5.77 -4.80
CA THR A 12 -6.92 -6.03 -6.21
C THR A 12 -7.96 -6.99 -6.73
N ARG A 13 -7.92 -7.25 -8.04
CA ARG A 13 -8.81 -8.21 -8.65
C ARG A 13 -8.06 -8.86 -9.79
N ASN A 14 -8.48 -10.05 -10.22
CA ASN A 14 -7.86 -10.74 -11.33
C ASN A 14 -7.92 -9.90 -12.60
N TYR A 15 -6.94 -10.05 -13.43
CA TYR A 15 -6.91 -9.41 -14.75
C TYR A 15 -7.04 -7.91 -14.65
N CYS A 16 -6.33 -7.32 -13.74
CA CYS A 16 -6.39 -5.89 -13.54
C CYS A 16 -5.02 -5.29 -13.82
N TYR A 17 -4.90 -4.66 -14.96
CA TYR A 17 -3.62 -4.06 -15.34
C TYR A 17 -3.21 -2.99 -14.33
N TYR A 18 -4.16 -2.18 -13.90
CA TYR A 18 -3.84 -1.12 -12.95
C TYR A 18 -3.38 -1.68 -11.62
N CYS A 19 -3.92 -2.83 -11.24
CA CYS A 19 -3.50 -3.46 -10.00
C CYS A 19 -2.05 -3.92 -10.12
N GLU A 20 -1.71 -4.51 -11.27
CA GLU A 20 -0.36 -4.97 -11.47
C GLU A 20 0.61 -3.79 -11.51
N SER A 21 0.21 -2.71 -12.14
CA SER A 21 1.04 -1.54 -12.24
C SER A 21 1.31 -0.96 -10.86
N ALA A 22 0.29 -0.91 -10.01
CA ALA A 22 0.47 -0.38 -8.67
C ALA A 22 1.40 -1.28 -7.85
N LYS A 23 1.22 -2.59 -7.96
CA LYS A 23 2.07 -3.50 -7.22
C LYS A 23 3.51 -3.38 -7.69
N GLU A 24 3.69 -3.19 -8.99
CA GLU A 24 5.02 -3.05 -9.51
C GLU A 24 5.72 -1.83 -8.94
N LEU A 25 5.02 -0.72 -8.84
CA LEU A 25 5.61 0.47 -8.27
C LEU A 25 6.03 0.23 -6.82
N LEU A 26 5.14 -0.39 -6.03
CA LEU A 26 5.48 -0.66 -4.65
C LEU A 26 6.69 -1.57 -4.55
N ASN A 27 6.77 -2.58 -5.40
CA ASN A 27 7.91 -3.47 -5.39
C ASN A 27 9.19 -2.75 -5.79
N ARG A 28 9.09 -1.90 -6.79
CA ARG A 28 10.26 -1.17 -7.25
C ARG A 28 10.79 -0.25 -6.16
N LYS A 29 9.89 0.28 -5.33
CA LYS A 29 10.28 1.15 -4.24
C LYS A 29 10.69 0.37 -3.02
N GLY A 30 10.60 -0.95 -3.06
CA GLY A 30 10.97 -1.77 -1.93
C GLY A 30 9.96 -1.70 -0.79
N ILE A 31 8.72 -1.38 -1.09
CA ILE A 31 7.69 -1.25 -0.06
C ILE A 31 6.91 -2.54 0.06
N SER A 32 6.87 -3.10 1.26
CA SER A 32 6.11 -4.31 1.51
C SER A 32 4.64 -3.99 1.57
N PHE A 33 3.82 -4.89 1.09
CA PHE A 33 2.38 -4.67 1.13
C PHE A 33 1.63 -5.99 1.29
N THR A 34 0.41 -5.90 1.76
CA THR A 34 -0.48 -7.05 1.83
C THR A 34 -1.49 -6.89 0.71
N GLU A 35 -1.61 -7.91 -0.10
CA GLU A 35 -2.56 -7.86 -1.21
C GLU A 35 -3.85 -8.55 -0.80
N ILE A 36 -4.98 -7.89 -1.01
CA ILE A 36 -6.28 -8.45 -0.70
C ILE A 36 -7.03 -8.61 -2.00
N ASP A 37 -7.11 -9.84 -2.49
CA ASP A 37 -7.73 -10.12 -3.78
C ASP A 37 -9.23 -10.24 -3.56
N ILE A 38 -9.99 -9.38 -4.21
CA ILE A 38 -11.44 -9.39 -4.01
C ILE A 38 -12.17 -10.21 -5.04
N THR A 39 -11.44 -10.89 -5.93
CA THR A 39 -12.08 -11.70 -6.97
C THR A 39 -12.99 -12.74 -6.33
N GLY A 40 -14.26 -12.71 -6.67
CA GLY A 40 -15.19 -13.68 -6.13
C GLY A 40 -15.42 -13.56 -4.63
N ARG A 41 -15.07 -12.43 -4.03
CA ARG A 41 -15.23 -12.24 -2.59
C ARG A 41 -15.98 -10.96 -2.33
N PRO A 42 -17.29 -10.97 -2.46
CA PRO A 42 -18.07 -9.75 -2.30
C PRO A 42 -17.92 -9.11 -0.93
N GLU A 43 -17.67 -9.89 0.10
CA GLU A 43 -17.51 -9.30 1.42
C GLU A 43 -16.23 -8.48 1.49
N ARG A 44 -15.20 -8.91 0.76
CA ARG A 44 -13.96 -8.17 0.75
C ARG A 44 -14.12 -6.90 -0.10
N ARG A 45 -14.91 -7.02 -1.15
CA ARG A 45 -15.17 -5.86 -1.99
C ARG A 45 -15.94 -4.81 -1.20
N LEU A 46 -16.89 -5.24 -0.40
CA LEU A 46 -17.66 -4.31 0.39
C LEU A 46 -16.76 -3.63 1.42
N GLU A 47 -15.87 -4.39 2.02
CA GLU A 47 -14.93 -3.84 2.96
C GLU A 47 -14.09 -2.75 2.28
N MET A 48 -13.62 -3.01 1.08
CA MET A 48 -12.83 -2.06 0.32
C MET A 48 -13.64 -0.78 0.06
N VAL A 49 -14.86 -0.93 -0.40
CA VAL A 49 -15.69 0.21 -0.74
C VAL A 49 -15.94 1.06 0.50
N ASN A 50 -16.19 0.41 1.63
CA ASN A 50 -16.42 1.16 2.85
C ASN A 50 -15.17 1.91 3.28
N ARG A 51 -14.02 1.28 3.18
CA ARG A 51 -12.78 1.95 3.55
C ARG A 51 -12.42 3.05 2.58
N ALA A 52 -12.81 2.90 1.32
CA ALA A 52 -12.44 3.86 0.28
C ALA A 52 -13.48 4.95 0.09
N THR A 53 -14.33 5.13 1.08
CA THR A 53 -15.33 6.18 1.08
C THR A 53 -16.20 6.11 -0.16
N GLY A 54 -16.57 4.90 -0.51
CA GLY A 54 -17.49 4.69 -1.63
C GLY A 54 -16.86 4.34 -2.95
N ARG A 55 -15.53 4.43 -3.06
CA ARG A 55 -14.91 4.10 -4.33
C ARG A 55 -14.89 2.59 -4.51
N ALA A 56 -15.31 2.14 -5.66
CA ALA A 56 -15.43 0.72 -5.92
C ALA A 56 -14.44 0.17 -6.94
N THR A 57 -13.54 1.00 -7.41
CA THR A 57 -12.58 0.54 -8.41
C THR A 57 -11.39 -0.10 -7.74
N VAL A 58 -10.64 -0.90 -8.49
CA VAL A 58 -9.39 -1.48 -8.03
C VAL A 58 -8.28 -0.97 -8.92
N PRO A 59 -7.10 -0.83 -8.39
CA PRO A 59 -6.75 -1.13 -6.99
C PRO A 59 -7.18 -0.03 -6.05
N GLN A 60 -7.29 -0.35 -4.77
CA GLN A 60 -7.45 0.67 -3.75
C GLN A 60 -6.34 0.42 -2.75
N ILE A 61 -5.58 1.44 -2.45
CA ILE A 61 -4.36 1.33 -1.64
C ILE A 61 -4.50 2.11 -0.35
N PHE A 62 -4.04 1.51 0.73
CA PHE A 62 -4.08 2.15 2.04
C PHE A 62 -2.70 2.05 2.68
N ILE A 63 -2.25 3.12 3.29
CA ILE A 63 -0.99 3.11 4.02
C ILE A 63 -1.37 3.44 5.45
N GLY A 64 -1.36 2.44 6.32
CA GLY A 64 -1.87 2.61 7.66
C GLY A 64 -3.33 2.98 7.56
N ALA A 65 -3.74 4.03 8.19
CA ALA A 65 -5.12 4.48 8.15
C ALA A 65 -5.39 5.42 6.98
N THR A 66 -4.39 5.73 6.22
CA THR A 66 -4.54 6.70 5.14
C THR A 66 -4.98 6.04 3.84
N HIS A 67 -6.04 6.52 3.27
CA HIS A 67 -6.51 6.00 2.00
C HIS A 67 -5.78 6.74 0.88
N VAL A 68 -4.93 6.05 0.17
CA VAL A 68 -4.19 6.65 -0.93
C VAL A 68 -5.08 6.76 -2.16
N GLY A 69 -5.82 5.71 -2.45
CA GLY A 69 -6.67 5.70 -3.63
C GLY A 69 -6.23 4.64 -4.61
N GLY A 70 -6.33 4.92 -5.87
CA GLY A 70 -6.03 3.95 -6.91
C GLY A 70 -4.63 4.09 -7.45
N ARG A 71 -4.42 3.45 -8.59
CA ARG A 71 -3.10 3.44 -9.20
C ARG A 71 -2.63 4.85 -9.57
N ASP A 72 -3.51 5.65 -10.13
CA ASP A 72 -3.10 6.99 -10.55
C ASP A 72 -2.76 7.85 -9.34
N ASP A 73 -3.51 7.66 -8.25
CA ASP A 73 -3.23 8.40 -7.05
C ASP A 73 -1.86 8.00 -6.49
N LEU A 74 -1.52 6.72 -6.55
CA LEU A 74 -0.25 6.25 -6.05
C LEU A 74 0.88 6.83 -6.89
N TYR A 75 0.72 6.82 -8.21
CA TYR A 75 1.75 7.33 -9.09
C TYR A 75 1.90 8.84 -8.93
N ALA A 76 0.80 9.55 -8.65
CA ALA A 76 0.87 10.97 -8.44
C ALA A 76 1.68 11.30 -7.18
N LEU A 77 1.50 10.49 -6.13
CA LEU A 77 2.27 10.69 -4.92
C LEU A 77 3.75 10.47 -5.19
N GLU A 78 4.05 9.44 -5.97
CA GLU A 78 5.42 9.14 -6.28
C GLU A 78 6.03 10.27 -7.10
N ALA A 79 5.30 10.76 -8.08
CA ALA A 79 5.82 11.82 -8.95
C ALA A 79 6.05 13.10 -8.16
N ALA A 80 5.27 13.33 -7.13
CA ALA A 80 5.42 14.52 -6.32
C ALA A 80 6.46 14.33 -5.23
N GLY A 81 7.07 13.17 -5.14
CA GLY A 81 8.05 12.89 -4.12
C GLY A 81 7.44 12.75 -2.74
N ARG A 82 6.16 12.44 -2.64
CA ARG A 82 5.48 12.38 -1.37
C ARG A 82 5.16 10.99 -0.88
N LEU A 83 5.43 9.98 -1.68
CA LEU A 83 5.09 8.64 -1.27
C LEU A 83 5.88 8.21 -0.04
N GLU A 84 7.16 8.46 -0.03
CA GLU A 84 7.96 8.09 1.11
C GLU A 84 7.55 8.87 2.34
N HIS A 85 7.11 10.08 2.17
CA HIS A 85 6.68 10.88 3.27
C HIS A 85 5.48 10.23 3.94
N LEU A 86 4.54 9.75 3.16
CA LEU A 86 3.36 9.14 3.69
C LEU A 86 3.71 7.87 4.43
N PHE A 87 4.62 7.10 3.87
CA PHE A 87 5.04 5.88 4.48
C PHE A 87 5.77 6.16 5.78
N ALA A 88 6.64 7.12 5.75
CA ALA A 88 7.40 7.48 6.94
C ALA A 88 6.51 8.05 8.01
N ALA A 89 5.52 8.80 7.61
CA ALA A 89 4.61 9.36 8.57
C ALA A 89 3.85 8.27 9.27
N GLY A 90 3.53 7.22 8.56
CA GLY A 90 2.88 6.10 9.19
C GLY A 90 3.78 5.48 10.23
N ALA A 91 5.03 5.36 9.90
CA ALA A 91 5.96 4.75 10.80
C ALA A 91 6.11 5.64 12.00
N PHE A 92 6.01 6.92 11.77
CA PHE A 92 6.23 7.78 12.78
C PHE A 92 5.12 7.96 13.68
N SER A 93 4.02 7.56 13.32
CA SER A 93 2.96 7.75 14.16
C SER A 93 3.46 7.31 15.46
N GLY A 94 4.44 6.69 15.44
CA GLY A 94 4.99 6.27 16.63
C GLY A 94 5.96 7.25 16.90
N PRO A 95 6.76 7.35 17.18
CA PRO A 95 7.71 8.26 17.49
C PRO A 95 8.77 8.42 16.71
N GLN A 96 9.17 8.21 16.19
CA GLN A 96 10.06 8.33 15.69
C GLN A 96 10.96 8.38 15.42
N GLU A 97 11.25 8.48 15.44
CA GLU A 97 12.22 8.65 15.19
C GLU A 97 12.73 8.31 14.33
N GLY A 98 12.24 8.13 14.04
CA GLY A 98 12.43 7.65 13.13
C GLY A 98 13.31 7.44 12.42
N ALA A 99 13.35 7.75 12.08
CA ALA A 99 14.20 7.73 11.34
C ALA A 99 14.64 6.62 11.07
N THR A 100 14.82 6.29 11.51
CA THR A 100 15.33 5.32 11.34
C THR A 100 14.67 4.38 10.78
N GLY A 101 13.75 4.38 11.11
CA GLY A 101 13.06 3.36 10.63
C GLY A 101 13.25 3.11 9.26
N ILE A 102 13.76 3.93 8.67
CA ILE A 102 13.98 3.75 7.38
C ILE A 102 14.54 2.52 7.05
N GLU A 103 15.65 2.25 7.44
CA GLU A 103 16.23 1.09 7.00
C GLU A 103 15.54 -0.06 7.51
N SER A 104 14.96 0.03 8.60
CA SER A 104 14.36 -1.13 9.08
C SER A 104 13.21 -1.46 8.18
N GLY A 105 12.50 -0.50 7.78
CA GLY A 105 11.42 -0.82 6.93
C GLY A 105 11.90 -1.49 5.72
N ALA A 106 13.04 -1.18 5.36
CA ALA A 106 13.53 -1.72 4.16
C ALA A 106 13.60 -3.19 4.16
N ARG A 107 13.87 -3.80 5.22
CA ARG A 107 13.98 -5.16 5.18
C ARG A 107 12.71 -5.82 4.94
N GLU A 108 11.71 -5.39 5.50
CA GLU A 108 10.48 -6.02 5.30
C GLU A 108 10.11 -6.06 3.90
N LYS A 109 10.56 -5.17 3.15
CA LYS A 109 10.21 -5.16 1.81
C LYS A 109 10.45 -6.37 1.10
N ARG A 110 11.39 -7.11 1.49
CA ARG A 110 11.67 -8.26 0.79
C ARG A 110 10.53 -9.17 0.76
N THR A 111 9.78 -9.21 1.78
CA THR A 111 8.65 -10.06 1.83
C THR A 111 7.71 -9.80 0.72
N SER A 112 7.48 -8.57 0.45
CA SER A 112 6.55 -8.28 -0.57
C SER A 112 7.06 -8.71 -1.91
N ARG A 113 8.31 -8.62 -2.14
CA ARG A 113 8.80 -9.04 -3.38
C ARG A 113 8.64 -10.49 -3.58
N GLU A 114 8.91 -11.26 -2.58
CA GLU A 114 8.75 -12.64 -2.73
C GLU A 114 7.33 -12.93 -2.96
N HIS A 115 6.48 -12.23 -2.29
CA HIS A 115 5.12 -12.45 -2.47
C HIS A 115 4.69 -12.14 -3.87
N ALA A 116 5.17 -11.09 -4.42
CA ALA A 116 4.79 -10.72 -5.74
C ALA A 116 5.31 -11.70 -6.76
N ALA A 117 6.36 -12.28 -6.47
CA ALA A 117 6.89 -13.21 -7.38
C ALA A 117 6.09 -14.48 -7.33
#